data_35d776305e5a2d547407b0e090d5a7ab
#
_entry.id   35d776305e5a2d547407b0e090d5a7ab
#
_cell.length_a   1.000
_cell.length_b   1.000
_cell.length_c   1.000
_cell.angle_alpha   90.00
_cell.angle_beta   90.00
_cell.angle_gamma   90.00
#
_symmetry.space_group_name_H-M   'P 1'
#
loop_
_entity.id
_entity.type
_entity.pdbx_description
1 polymer ?
#
loop_
_entity_poly.entity_id
_entity_poly.type
_entity_poly.pdbx_seq_one_letter_code
_entity_poly.pdbx_strand_id
1 'polypeptide(L)'
;MEEKKLDEVVITKEKVIFVEGMDEVNFFYALLKKMEMGDDYQVIDYKGKSRMSDFISMMSKTESFNENAISVAVIRDADNNYDFVAEEIKDALKRIFNVINLEHGVMKSEKDINIGFYIMPGLKKNGELEDLVLSSLDGNEIFK
;
A
#
# COMPACT_ATOMS: atom_id res chain seq x y z
N MET A 1 -16.54 20.88 -6.69
CA MET A 1 -16.93 20.28 -5.45
C MET A 1 -16.37 18.90 -5.27
N GLU A 2 -16.50 18.06 -6.24
CA GLU A 2 -15.96 16.73 -6.12
C GLU A 2 -14.46 16.75 -5.97
N GLU A 3 -13.82 17.68 -6.58
CA GLU A 3 -12.38 17.76 -6.47
C GLU A 3 -11.95 17.96 -5.04
N LYS A 4 -12.79 18.61 -4.27
CA LYS A 4 -12.42 18.87 -2.90
C LYS A 4 -12.29 17.62 -2.09
N LYS A 5 -13.03 16.58 -2.44
CA LYS A 5 -12.94 15.36 -1.69
C LYS A 5 -11.59 14.72 -1.80
N LEU A 6 -11.02 14.79 -2.99
CA LEU A 6 -9.67 14.26 -3.16
C LEU A 6 -8.66 15.10 -2.42
N ASP A 7 -8.89 16.40 -2.41
CA ASP A 7 -7.97 17.29 -1.72
C ASP A 7 -8.01 17.10 -0.22
N GLU A 8 -9.08 16.48 0.27
CA GLU A 8 -9.18 16.30 1.70
C GLU A 8 -8.41 15.12 2.23
N VAL A 9 -7.89 14.28 1.33
CA VAL A 9 -7.09 13.15 1.77
C VAL A 9 -5.70 13.66 2.10
N VAL A 10 -5.35 13.60 3.37
CA VAL A 10 -4.08 14.12 3.85
C VAL A 10 -3.30 13.00 4.50
N ILE A 11 -2.03 12.89 4.18
CA ILE A 11 -1.17 11.88 4.76
C ILE A 11 -0.68 12.39 6.11
N THR A 12 -0.98 11.64 7.16
CA THR A 12 -0.62 12.03 8.50
C THR A 12 0.30 11.04 9.19
N LYS A 13 0.53 9.88 8.58
CA LYS A 13 1.35 8.85 9.19
C LYS A 13 2.53 8.53 8.29
N GLU A 14 3.54 7.93 8.88
CA GLU A 14 4.73 7.58 8.12
C GLU A 14 4.55 6.35 7.27
N LYS A 15 3.64 5.48 7.65
CA LYS A 15 3.43 4.23 6.93
C LYS A 15 2.04 4.24 6.32
N VAL A 16 1.98 4.07 5.02
CA VAL A 16 0.74 4.22 4.27
C VAL A 16 0.44 2.94 3.52
N ILE A 17 -0.78 2.46 3.64
CA ILE A 17 -1.25 1.29 2.92
C ILE A 17 -2.37 1.74 1.99
N PHE A 18 -2.18 1.55 0.70
CA PHE A 18 -3.22 1.85 -0.29
C PHE A 18 -3.97 0.57 -0.60
N VAL A 19 -5.28 0.60 -0.46
CA VAL A 19 -6.11 -0.57 -0.68
C VAL A 19 -7.27 -0.23 -1.60
N GLU A 20 -7.93 -1.26 -2.09
CA GLU A 20 -9.03 -1.08 -3.02
C GLU A 20 -10.36 -1.18 -2.28
N GLY A 21 -10.93 -0.06 -1.91
CA GLY A 21 -12.26 -0.03 -1.34
C GLY A 21 -12.30 0.06 0.17
N MET A 22 -13.47 0.43 0.67
CA MET A 22 -13.66 0.66 2.09
C MET A 22 -13.69 -0.61 2.92
N ASP A 23 -14.11 -1.72 2.31
CA ASP A 23 -14.08 -2.97 3.05
C ASP A 23 -12.64 -3.33 3.44
N GLU A 24 -11.73 -3.11 2.52
CA GLU A 24 -10.32 -3.37 2.79
C GLU A 24 -9.77 -2.40 3.81
N VAL A 25 -10.19 -1.14 3.74
CA VAL A 25 -9.76 -0.18 4.75
C VAL A 25 -10.14 -0.66 6.13
N ASN A 26 -11.39 -1.08 6.29
CA ASN A 26 -11.86 -1.54 7.58
C ASN A 26 -11.13 -2.80 8.03
N PHE A 27 -10.89 -3.70 7.10
CA PHE A 27 -10.20 -4.93 7.43
C PHE A 27 -8.78 -4.66 7.93
N PHE A 28 -8.06 -3.81 7.23
CA PHE A 28 -6.66 -3.57 7.61
C PHE A 28 -6.55 -2.75 8.88
N TYR A 29 -7.46 -1.81 9.10
CA TYR A 29 -7.43 -1.11 10.38
C TYR A 29 -7.73 -2.06 11.54
N ALA A 30 -8.66 -2.99 11.33
CA ALA A 30 -8.96 -3.96 12.39
C ALA A 30 -7.75 -4.85 12.65
N LEU A 31 -7.09 -5.27 11.60
CA LEU A 31 -5.91 -6.11 11.72
C LEU A 31 -4.79 -5.39 12.45
N LEU A 32 -4.54 -4.15 12.07
CA LEU A 32 -3.48 -3.37 12.69
C LEU A 32 -3.78 -3.10 14.16
N LYS A 33 -5.04 -2.88 14.47
CA LYS A 33 -5.40 -2.67 15.86
C LYS A 33 -5.18 -3.93 16.68
N LYS A 34 -5.52 -5.07 16.10
CA LYS A 34 -5.30 -6.34 16.79
C LYS A 34 -3.81 -6.55 17.06
N MET A 35 -2.96 -6.08 16.20
CA MET A 35 -1.53 -6.22 16.37
C MET A 35 -0.91 -5.04 17.12
N GLU A 36 -1.75 -4.13 17.58
CA GLU A 36 -1.31 -2.98 18.35
C GLU A 36 -0.37 -2.08 17.57
N MET A 37 -0.66 -1.92 16.28
CA MET A 37 0.16 -1.11 15.41
C MET A 37 -0.63 -0.02 14.69
N GLY A 38 -1.87 0.19 15.11
CA GLY A 38 -2.74 1.11 14.38
C GLY A 38 -2.29 2.54 14.35
N ASP A 39 -1.55 2.96 15.38
CA ASP A 39 -1.17 4.36 15.46
C ASP A 39 -0.13 4.77 14.44
N ASP A 40 0.58 3.82 13.87
CA ASP A 40 1.68 4.14 12.97
C ASP A 40 1.30 4.09 11.50
N TYR A 41 0.08 3.67 11.20
CA TYR A 41 -0.30 3.36 9.83
C TYR A 41 -1.53 4.14 9.40
N GLN A 42 -1.56 4.48 8.14
CA GLN A 42 -2.74 5.07 7.53
C GLN A 42 -3.15 4.21 6.35
N VAL A 43 -4.41 3.80 6.32
CA VAL A 43 -4.93 2.95 5.26
C VAL A 43 -5.84 3.81 4.39
N ILE A 44 -5.56 3.83 3.11
CA ILE A 44 -6.25 4.74 2.18
C ILE A 44 -6.85 3.95 1.03
N ASP A 45 -8.11 4.22 0.75
CA ASP A 45 -8.86 3.62 -0.32
C ASP A 45 -8.54 4.34 -1.64
N TYR A 46 -7.99 3.62 -2.63
CA TYR A 46 -7.72 4.26 -3.91
C TYR A 46 -8.89 4.19 -4.87
N LYS A 47 -10.02 3.71 -4.40
CA LYS A 47 -11.30 3.88 -5.09
C LYS A 47 -11.45 3.06 -6.36
N GLY A 48 -10.98 1.82 -6.31
CA GLY A 48 -11.16 0.92 -7.43
C GLY A 48 -9.90 0.72 -8.23
N LYS A 49 -9.75 -0.48 -8.77
CA LYS A 49 -8.50 -0.85 -9.41
C LYS A 49 -8.18 -0.01 -10.63
N SER A 50 -9.18 0.49 -11.32
CA SER A 50 -8.92 1.31 -12.50
C SER A 50 -8.39 2.69 -12.13
N ARG A 51 -8.51 3.07 -10.88
CA ARG A 51 -8.01 4.37 -10.43
C ARG A 51 -6.72 4.29 -9.64
N MET A 52 -6.24 3.08 -9.41
CA MET A 52 -5.09 2.89 -8.53
C MET A 52 -3.89 3.75 -8.92
N SER A 53 -3.49 3.64 -10.16
CA SER A 53 -2.28 4.33 -10.62
C SER A 53 -2.42 5.84 -10.51
N ASP A 54 -3.54 6.36 -11.00
CA ASP A 54 -3.75 7.80 -10.98
C ASP A 54 -3.87 8.34 -9.57
N PHE A 55 -4.57 7.60 -8.73
CA PHE A 55 -4.76 8.02 -7.35
C PHE A 55 -3.44 8.07 -6.60
N ILE A 56 -2.66 7.02 -6.69
CA ILE A 56 -1.39 6.97 -5.98
C ILE A 56 -0.43 8.01 -6.53
N SER A 57 -0.44 8.19 -7.85
CA SER A 57 0.40 9.22 -8.45
C SER A 57 0.05 10.59 -7.90
N MET A 58 -1.25 10.90 -7.83
CA MET A 58 -1.68 12.17 -7.31
C MET A 58 -1.28 12.34 -5.85
N MET A 59 -1.49 11.30 -5.05
CA MET A 59 -1.15 11.38 -3.63
C MET A 59 0.35 11.57 -3.42
N SER A 60 1.15 10.93 -4.25
CA SER A 60 2.60 11.02 -4.10
C SER A 60 3.13 12.41 -4.34
N LYS A 61 2.32 13.26 -4.96
CA LYS A 61 2.75 14.63 -5.25
C LYS A 61 2.25 15.63 -4.24
N THR A 62 1.49 15.19 -3.25
CA THR A 62 0.98 16.11 -2.25
C THR A 62 2.08 16.44 -1.25
N GLU A 63 1.94 17.61 -0.65
CA GLU A 63 2.90 18.03 0.34
C GLU A 63 2.87 17.12 1.56
N SER A 64 1.67 16.72 2.00
CA SER A 64 1.55 15.88 3.18
C SER A 64 2.23 14.53 2.97
N PHE A 65 2.12 13.97 1.77
CA PHE A 65 2.79 12.72 1.48
C PHE A 65 4.30 12.89 1.57
N ASN A 66 4.80 13.93 0.95
CA ASN A 66 6.24 14.14 0.92
C ASN A 66 6.82 14.47 2.28
N GLU A 67 6.01 15.04 3.15
CA GLU A 67 6.50 15.37 4.48
C GLU A 67 6.44 14.18 5.43
N ASN A 68 5.50 13.27 5.24
CA ASN A 68 5.24 12.27 6.25
C ASN A 68 5.52 10.83 5.84
N ALA A 69 5.28 10.47 4.60
CA ALA A 69 5.35 9.06 4.21
C ALA A 69 6.77 8.56 4.08
N ILE A 70 7.09 7.47 4.75
CA ILE A 70 8.38 6.82 4.60
C ILE A 70 8.23 5.38 4.14
N SER A 71 7.04 4.81 4.21
CA SER A 71 6.77 3.46 3.71
C SER A 71 5.42 3.43 3.03
N VAL A 72 5.36 2.79 1.89
CA VAL A 72 4.14 2.69 1.12
C VAL A 72 3.95 1.24 0.68
N ALA A 73 2.79 0.70 0.94
CA ALA A 73 2.43 -0.62 0.46
C ALA A 73 1.14 -0.52 -0.33
N VAL A 74 1.08 -1.21 -1.45
CA VAL A 74 -0.11 -1.26 -2.28
C VAL A 74 -0.68 -2.66 -2.23
N ILE A 75 -1.96 -2.78 -1.94
CA ILE A 75 -2.60 -4.07 -1.81
C ILE A 75 -3.75 -4.18 -2.79
N ARG A 76 -3.79 -5.27 -3.53
CA ARG A 76 -4.84 -5.51 -4.51
C ARG A 76 -5.27 -6.96 -4.48
N ASP A 77 -6.48 -7.21 -4.98
CA ASP A 77 -6.95 -8.57 -5.21
C ASP A 77 -6.41 -9.07 -6.53
N ALA A 78 -6.11 -10.35 -6.58
CA ALA A 78 -5.63 -10.96 -7.81
C ALA A 78 -6.72 -11.08 -8.86
N ASP A 79 -7.96 -11.09 -8.42
CA ASP A 79 -9.06 -11.36 -9.33
C ASP A 79 -8.82 -12.72 -9.98
N ASN A 80 -8.72 -12.77 -11.30
CA ASN A 80 -8.51 -14.02 -12.00
C ASN A 80 -7.14 -14.13 -12.61
N ASN A 81 -6.29 -13.13 -12.43
CA ASN A 81 -5.02 -13.14 -13.13
C ASN A 81 -3.96 -12.45 -12.31
N TYR A 82 -3.30 -13.25 -11.51
CA TYR A 82 -2.25 -12.74 -10.64
C TYR A 82 -1.16 -12.02 -11.43
N ASP A 83 -0.69 -12.64 -12.51
CA ASP A 83 0.44 -12.06 -13.24
C ASP A 83 0.10 -10.72 -13.83
N PHE A 84 -1.11 -10.58 -14.34
CA PHE A 84 -1.53 -9.31 -14.92
C PHE A 84 -1.57 -8.23 -13.84
N VAL A 85 -2.13 -8.56 -12.69
CA VAL A 85 -2.24 -7.60 -11.59
C VAL A 85 -0.86 -7.21 -11.10
N ALA A 86 0.03 -8.19 -10.97
CA ALA A 86 1.39 -7.92 -10.51
C ALA A 86 2.09 -6.94 -11.45
N GLU A 87 1.94 -7.15 -12.76
CA GLU A 87 2.59 -6.26 -13.71
C GLU A 87 2.00 -4.86 -13.67
N GLU A 88 0.70 -4.76 -13.49
CA GLU A 88 0.08 -3.45 -13.37
C GLU A 88 0.64 -2.68 -12.20
N ILE A 89 0.77 -3.34 -11.06
CA ILE A 89 1.27 -2.69 -9.86
C ILE A 89 2.73 -2.29 -10.04
N LYS A 90 3.53 -3.22 -10.56
CA LYS A 90 4.96 -2.93 -10.74
C LYS A 90 5.17 -1.76 -11.69
N ASP A 91 4.39 -1.72 -12.77
CA ASP A 91 4.52 -0.62 -13.72
C ASP A 91 4.13 0.70 -13.09
N ALA A 92 3.06 0.70 -12.31
CA ALA A 92 2.62 1.92 -11.66
C ALA A 92 3.66 2.42 -10.68
N LEU A 93 4.18 1.53 -9.86
CA LEU A 93 5.14 1.95 -8.83
C LEU A 93 6.47 2.36 -9.43
N LYS A 94 6.85 1.74 -10.54
CA LYS A 94 8.05 2.17 -11.24
C LYS A 94 7.87 3.59 -11.78
N ARG A 95 6.71 3.87 -12.35
CA ARG A 95 6.43 5.17 -12.91
C ARG A 95 6.36 6.24 -11.84
N ILE A 96 5.73 5.92 -10.72
CA ILE A 96 5.48 6.91 -9.68
C ILE A 96 6.69 7.13 -8.79
N PHE A 97 7.36 6.05 -8.40
CA PHE A 97 8.43 6.13 -7.40
C PHE A 97 9.81 5.76 -7.96
N ASN A 98 9.86 5.43 -9.23
CA ASN A 98 11.14 5.09 -9.86
C ASN A 98 11.80 3.86 -9.23
N VAL A 99 11.00 2.92 -8.77
CA VAL A 99 11.51 1.70 -8.15
C VAL A 99 11.35 0.55 -9.12
N ILE A 100 12.38 -0.28 -9.25
CA ILE A 100 12.38 -1.39 -10.19
C ILE A 100 12.62 -2.69 -9.45
N ASN A 101 12.29 -3.79 -10.13
CA ASN A 101 12.54 -5.13 -9.60
C ASN A 101 11.81 -5.39 -8.31
N LEU A 102 10.59 -4.88 -8.22
CA LEU A 102 9.75 -5.15 -7.07
C LEU A 102 9.29 -6.60 -7.09
N GLU A 103 9.18 -7.18 -5.90
CA GLU A 103 8.70 -8.53 -5.74
C GLU A 103 7.53 -8.55 -4.77
N HIS A 104 6.60 -9.44 -5.05
CA HIS A 104 5.42 -9.60 -4.23
C HIS A 104 5.82 -9.86 -2.77
N GLY A 105 5.28 -9.05 -1.87
CA GLY A 105 5.51 -9.25 -0.46
C GLY A 105 6.84 -8.77 0.09
N VAL A 106 7.59 -8.03 -0.71
CA VAL A 106 8.92 -7.58 -0.30
C VAL A 106 9.01 -6.07 -0.43
N MET A 107 9.45 -5.41 0.62
CA MET A 107 9.67 -3.97 0.58
C MET A 107 11.03 -3.67 -0.01
N LYS A 108 11.10 -2.61 -0.78
CA LYS A 108 12.34 -2.19 -1.39
C LYS A 108 12.52 -0.70 -1.16
N SER A 109 13.72 -0.30 -0.80
CA SER A 109 14.02 1.10 -0.56
C SER A 109 14.41 1.79 -1.84
N GLU A 110 13.87 2.99 -2.03
CA GLU A 110 14.26 3.82 -3.14
C GLU A 110 14.34 5.25 -2.60
N LYS A 111 15.53 5.80 -2.59
CA LYS A 111 15.79 7.09 -1.98
C LYS A 111 15.40 7.00 -0.52
N ASP A 112 14.48 7.78 -0.06
CA ASP A 112 14.15 7.79 1.34
C ASP A 112 12.83 7.12 1.63
N ILE A 113 12.33 6.32 0.70
CA ILE A 113 11.03 5.72 0.90
C ILE A 113 11.09 4.22 0.64
N ASN A 114 10.32 3.46 1.40
CA ASN A 114 10.22 2.02 1.22
C ASN A 114 8.94 1.72 0.47
N ILE A 115 9.03 0.90 -0.56
CA ILE A 115 7.89 0.62 -1.43
C ILE A 115 7.70 -0.88 -1.56
N GLY A 116 6.45 -1.32 -1.48
CA GLY A 116 6.15 -2.72 -1.69
C GLY A 116 4.71 -2.93 -2.10
N PHE A 117 4.37 -4.16 -2.46
CA PHE A 117 3.01 -4.49 -2.81
C PHE A 117 2.67 -5.91 -2.41
N TYR A 118 1.38 -6.18 -2.30
CA TYR A 118 0.90 -7.51 -1.99
C TYR A 118 -0.39 -7.75 -2.72
N ILE A 119 -0.55 -8.95 -3.26
CA ILE A 119 -1.75 -9.32 -3.98
C ILE A 119 -2.47 -10.39 -3.20
N MET A 120 -3.70 -10.11 -2.81
CA MET A 120 -4.49 -11.02 -2.01
C MET A 120 -5.18 -12.05 -2.89
N PRO A 121 -5.40 -13.22 -2.39
CA PRO A 121 -5.20 -13.62 -0.99
C PRO A 121 -3.77 -14.00 -0.66
N GLY A 122 -2.86 -13.74 -1.51
CA GLY A 122 -1.50 -14.14 -1.29
C GLY A 122 -1.31 -15.52 -1.88
N LEU A 123 -0.31 -16.20 -1.40
CA LEU A 123 -0.03 -17.48 -1.99
C LEU A 123 -0.72 -18.60 -1.30
N LYS A 124 -1.03 -18.46 -0.02
CA LYS A 124 -1.51 -19.60 0.69
C LYS A 124 -2.49 -19.37 1.79
N LYS A 125 -2.07 -18.85 2.90
CA LYS A 125 -2.84 -18.95 4.09
C LYS A 125 -3.14 -17.62 4.68
N ASN A 126 -4.11 -17.62 5.56
CA ASN A 126 -4.49 -16.38 6.23
C ASN A 126 -3.36 -15.82 7.06
N GLY A 127 -2.56 -16.70 7.65
CA GLY A 127 -1.46 -16.22 8.46
C GLY A 127 -0.44 -15.46 7.65
N GLU A 128 -0.31 -15.81 6.40
CA GLU A 128 0.62 -15.10 5.54
C GLU A 128 0.27 -13.64 5.37
N LEU A 129 -1.01 -13.35 5.35
CA LEU A 129 -1.42 -11.98 5.18
C LEU A 129 -0.96 -11.13 6.36
N GLU A 130 -1.13 -11.65 7.57
CA GLU A 130 -0.64 -10.95 8.74
C GLU A 130 0.85 -10.73 8.69
N ASP A 131 1.58 -11.82 8.40
CA ASP A 131 3.02 -11.74 8.36
C ASP A 131 3.46 -10.75 7.31
N LEU A 132 2.76 -10.75 6.21
CA LEU A 132 3.12 -9.88 5.13
C LEU A 132 2.91 -8.42 5.46
N VAL A 133 1.79 -8.08 6.05
CA VAL A 133 1.53 -6.71 6.41
C VAL A 133 2.62 -6.20 7.33
N LEU A 134 2.92 -6.98 8.35
CA LEU A 134 3.93 -6.57 9.31
C LEU A 134 5.30 -6.46 8.67
N SER A 135 5.66 -7.47 7.90
CA SER A 135 6.96 -7.51 7.26
C SER A 135 7.13 -6.39 6.26
N SER A 136 6.11 -6.15 5.45
CA SER A 136 6.18 -5.15 4.40
C SER A 136 6.35 -3.75 4.95
N LEU A 137 5.77 -3.50 6.11
CA LEU A 137 5.74 -2.15 6.62
C LEU A 137 6.83 -1.86 7.61
N ASP A 138 7.43 -2.89 8.19
CA ASP A 138 8.46 -2.70 9.19
C ASP A 138 9.83 -3.15 8.75
N GLY A 139 9.97 -3.41 7.48
CA GLY A 139 11.27 -3.76 6.98
C GLY A 139 11.65 -5.18 7.26
N ASN A 140 10.72 -6.00 7.58
CA ASN A 140 10.86 -7.44 7.60
C ASN A 140 11.72 -8.07 8.67
N GLU A 141 12.43 -7.32 9.43
CA GLU A 141 13.20 -7.98 10.45
C GLU A 141 12.39 -8.45 11.59
N ILE A 142 11.27 -7.89 11.77
CA ILE A 142 10.49 -8.11 12.93
C ILE A 142 10.03 -9.53 13.07
N PHE A 143 9.95 -10.23 11.98
CA PHE A 143 9.35 -11.54 12.00
C PHE A 143 10.32 -12.64 11.77
N LYS A 144 11.41 -12.45 12.23
CA LYS A 144 12.38 -13.49 12.17
C LYS A 144 12.12 -14.60 13.11
#